data_b34986bcb8381297c0ca17dff19a8d70
#
_entry.id   b34986bcb8381297c0ca17dff19a8d70
#
_cell.length_a   1.000
_cell.length_b   1.000
_cell.length_c   1.000
_cell.angle_alpha   90.00
_cell.angle_beta   90.00
_cell.angle_gamma   90.00
#
_symmetry.space_group_name_H-M   'P 1'
#
loop_
_entity.id
_entity.type
_entity.pdbx_description
1 polymer ?
#
loop_
_entity_poly.entity_id
_entity_poly.type
_entity_poly.pdbx_seq_one_letter_code
_entity_poly.pdbx_strand_id
1 'polypeptide(L)'
;APHYINEYQGMTESEIEAYVNARKAAGITPVVRIKVSETSTYSWQDIVKGEISFEGSKIGGDYVIQKRDGYPTYNFAVVVDDHDMQISHVIRGDDHIANTPKQLVVYEALGWKAPQFGHMTLIINSQTGKKLSKRDTNTLQFIEDYRKKGYLPEAVFNFIAFLGWNPGGNEEIFSREELIQLFDENRLSKAPAAFDQKKMDWMDNEYIKH
;
A
#
# COMPACT_ATOMS: atom_id res chain seq x y z
N ALA A 1 -12.03 -0.04 16.84
CA ALA A 1 -12.71 1.12 16.27
C ALA A 1 -14.20 0.94 16.55
N PRO A 2 -14.97 2.04 16.78
CA PRO A 2 -16.41 1.90 16.98
C PRO A 2 -17.03 1.32 15.70
N HIS A 3 -17.80 0.24 15.86
CA HIS A 3 -18.59 -0.34 14.78
C HIS A 3 -19.67 0.66 14.33
N TYR A 4 -19.82 0.84 13.02
CA TYR A 4 -20.94 1.58 12.49
C TYR A 4 -22.23 0.77 12.72
N ILE A 5 -23.20 1.38 13.39
CA ILE A 5 -24.53 0.82 13.53
C ILE A 5 -25.35 1.28 12.32
N ASN A 6 -25.82 0.32 11.51
CA ASN A 6 -26.65 0.61 10.35
C ASN A 6 -28.02 1.12 10.80
N GLU A 7 -28.28 2.41 10.60
CA GLU A 7 -29.57 3.05 10.95
C GLU A 7 -30.76 2.56 10.10
N TYR A 8 -30.50 1.84 9.01
CA TYR A 8 -31.52 1.25 8.13
C TYR A 8 -31.83 -0.22 8.47
N GLN A 9 -31.30 -0.73 9.57
CA GLN A 9 -31.50 -2.13 9.96
C GLN A 9 -33.02 -2.40 10.17
N GLY A 10 -33.53 -3.38 9.41
CA GLY A 10 -34.93 -3.76 9.46
C GLY A 10 -35.86 -2.96 8.54
N MET A 11 -35.37 -1.97 7.82
CA MET A 11 -36.12 -1.22 6.80
C MET A 11 -36.12 -1.95 5.45
N THR A 12 -37.20 -1.88 4.74
CA THR A 12 -37.31 -2.31 3.34
C THR A 12 -36.61 -1.31 2.41
N GLU A 13 -36.26 -1.71 1.18
CA GLU A 13 -35.66 -0.81 0.18
C GLU A 13 -36.53 0.45 -0.05
N SER A 14 -37.84 0.30 -0.14
CA SER A 14 -38.77 1.42 -0.33
C SER A 14 -38.77 2.40 0.85
N GLU A 15 -38.67 1.89 2.08
CA GLU A 15 -38.58 2.73 3.28
C GLU A 15 -37.22 3.46 3.34
N ILE A 16 -36.12 2.78 2.97
CA ILE A 16 -34.77 3.40 2.87
C ILE A 16 -34.81 4.51 1.82
N GLU A 17 -35.37 4.25 0.64
CA GLU A 17 -35.46 5.24 -0.43
C GLU A 17 -36.26 6.47 0.00
N ALA A 18 -37.41 6.26 0.61
CA ALA A 18 -38.27 7.35 1.13
C ALA A 18 -37.52 8.17 2.20
N TYR A 19 -36.85 7.51 3.13
CA TYR A 19 -36.07 8.15 4.17
C TYR A 19 -34.91 8.99 3.57
N VAL A 20 -34.15 8.42 2.63
CA VAL A 20 -33.03 9.12 1.95
C VAL A 20 -33.55 10.33 1.17
N ASN A 21 -34.68 10.18 0.44
CA ASN A 21 -35.25 11.27 -0.33
C ASN A 21 -35.75 12.42 0.58
N ALA A 22 -36.37 12.10 1.72
CA ALA A 22 -36.76 13.11 2.72
C ALA A 22 -35.57 13.88 3.28
N ARG A 23 -34.46 13.19 3.56
CA ARG A 23 -33.21 13.82 4.03
C ARG A 23 -32.58 14.71 2.96
N LYS A 24 -32.56 14.25 1.70
CA LYS A 24 -32.09 15.07 0.57
C LYS A 24 -32.92 16.33 0.38
N ALA A 25 -34.22 16.21 0.47
CA ALA A 25 -35.17 17.36 0.40
C ALA A 25 -34.93 18.37 1.55
N ALA A 26 -34.49 17.89 2.71
CA ALA A 26 -34.09 18.74 3.84
C ALA A 26 -32.65 19.31 3.70
N GLY A 27 -32.00 19.18 2.54
CA GLY A 27 -30.65 19.70 2.28
C GLY A 27 -29.50 18.85 2.86
N ILE A 28 -29.79 17.64 3.34
CA ILE A 28 -28.77 16.73 3.89
C ILE A 28 -28.22 15.88 2.75
N THR A 29 -26.93 16.04 2.44
CA THR A 29 -26.22 15.19 1.47
C THR A 29 -25.80 13.88 2.16
N PRO A 30 -26.24 12.72 1.69
CA PRO A 30 -25.84 11.43 2.28
C PRO A 30 -24.40 11.10 1.92
N VAL A 31 -23.81 10.19 2.70
CA VAL A 31 -22.61 9.43 2.31
C VAL A 31 -23.05 8.07 1.79
N VAL A 32 -22.22 7.45 0.94
CA VAL A 32 -22.43 6.06 0.50
C VAL A 32 -21.51 5.17 1.30
N ARG A 33 -22.05 4.09 1.87
CA ARG A 33 -21.29 3.06 2.58
C ARG A 33 -21.38 1.74 1.82
N ILE A 34 -20.29 0.97 1.86
CA ILE A 34 -20.28 -0.41 1.40
C ILE A 34 -20.55 -1.32 2.60
N LYS A 35 -21.36 -2.34 2.39
CA LYS A 35 -21.62 -3.38 3.40
C LYS A 35 -20.44 -4.32 3.51
N VAL A 36 -20.06 -4.65 4.73
CA VAL A 36 -19.05 -5.65 5.05
C VAL A 36 -19.75 -6.85 5.67
N SER A 37 -19.59 -8.02 5.07
CA SER A 37 -20.08 -9.27 5.66
C SER A 37 -19.24 -9.63 6.89
N GLU A 38 -19.84 -9.60 8.07
CA GLU A 38 -19.16 -9.96 9.32
C GLU A 38 -18.78 -11.45 9.40
N THR A 39 -19.49 -12.30 8.66
CA THR A 39 -19.28 -13.75 8.63
C THR A 39 -18.33 -14.22 7.53
N SER A 40 -17.99 -13.33 6.60
CA SER A 40 -17.02 -13.63 5.52
C SER A 40 -15.59 -13.53 6.00
N THR A 41 -14.72 -14.26 5.31
CA THR A 41 -13.27 -14.18 5.49
C THR A 41 -12.65 -13.61 4.22
N TYR A 42 -11.86 -12.57 4.37
CA TYR A 42 -11.12 -11.92 3.29
C TYR A 42 -9.66 -12.33 3.38
N SER A 43 -9.20 -13.14 2.42
CA SER A 43 -7.84 -13.67 2.42
C SER A 43 -7.16 -13.46 1.07
N TRP A 44 -5.84 -13.38 1.11
CA TRP A 44 -5.01 -13.33 -0.09
C TRP A 44 -3.65 -13.98 0.16
N GLN A 45 -3.02 -14.42 -0.92
CA GLN A 45 -1.64 -14.85 -0.89
C GLN A 45 -0.75 -13.63 -1.13
N ASP A 46 -0.13 -13.12 -0.06
CA ASP A 46 0.77 -11.99 -0.14
C ASP A 46 2.15 -12.42 -0.66
N ILE A 47 2.69 -11.70 -1.64
CA ILE A 47 3.97 -12.02 -2.28
C ILE A 47 5.11 -12.08 -1.25
N VAL A 48 5.06 -11.20 -0.22
CA VAL A 48 6.13 -11.07 0.78
C VAL A 48 5.80 -11.83 2.06
N LYS A 49 4.57 -11.68 2.57
CA LYS A 49 4.17 -12.17 3.90
C LYS A 49 3.58 -13.58 3.88
N GLY A 50 3.23 -14.12 2.70
CA GLY A 50 2.50 -15.38 2.57
C GLY A 50 1.00 -15.22 2.76
N GLU A 51 0.32 -16.24 3.23
CA GLU A 51 -1.13 -16.19 3.43
C GLU A 51 -1.52 -15.22 4.54
N ILE A 52 -2.40 -14.27 4.21
CA ILE A 52 -2.98 -13.31 5.15
C ILE A 52 -4.51 -13.41 5.08
N SER A 53 -5.15 -13.40 6.24
CA SER A 53 -6.59 -13.57 6.38
C SER A 53 -7.17 -12.63 7.43
N PHE A 54 -8.33 -12.05 7.14
CA PHE A 54 -9.09 -11.21 8.05
C PHE A 54 -10.55 -11.66 8.09
N GLU A 55 -11.07 -11.85 9.29
CA GLU A 55 -12.51 -12.01 9.49
C GLU A 55 -13.22 -10.68 9.22
N GLY A 56 -14.37 -10.72 8.55
CA GLY A 56 -15.15 -9.53 8.23
C GLY A 56 -15.53 -8.70 9.46
N SER A 57 -15.83 -9.37 10.59
CA SER A 57 -16.07 -8.72 11.89
C SER A 57 -14.91 -7.83 12.38
N LYS A 58 -13.67 -8.10 11.94
CA LYS A 58 -12.46 -7.35 12.30
C LYS A 58 -12.13 -6.18 11.36
N ILE A 59 -12.84 -6.05 10.24
CA ILE A 59 -12.63 -4.95 9.27
C ILE A 59 -13.14 -3.61 9.81
N GLY A 60 -14.07 -3.64 10.77
CA GLY A 60 -14.63 -2.45 11.42
C GLY A 60 -16.01 -2.04 10.92
N GLY A 61 -16.76 -2.99 10.33
CA GLY A 61 -18.12 -2.80 9.82
C GLY A 61 -18.20 -2.01 8.51
N ASP A 62 -19.41 -1.59 8.15
CA ASP A 62 -19.68 -0.83 6.94
C ASP A 62 -18.90 0.49 6.92
N TYR A 63 -18.18 0.77 5.85
CA TYR A 63 -17.36 1.98 5.75
C TYR A 63 -17.74 2.86 4.55
N VAL A 64 -17.47 4.16 4.69
CA VAL A 64 -17.78 5.16 3.66
C VAL A 64 -16.91 4.94 2.43
N ILE A 65 -17.55 4.84 1.26
CA ILE A 65 -16.87 4.79 -0.05
C ILE A 65 -17.01 6.11 -0.81
N GLN A 66 -18.09 6.88 -0.60
CA GLN A 66 -18.26 8.22 -1.15
C GLN A 66 -18.64 9.20 -0.03
N LYS A 67 -17.90 10.30 0.02
CA LYS A 67 -18.13 11.40 0.97
C LYS A 67 -19.29 12.30 0.52
N ARG A 68 -19.72 13.19 1.42
CA ARG A 68 -20.82 14.15 1.15
C ARG A 68 -20.52 15.10 0.00
N ASP A 69 -19.26 15.40 -0.23
CA ASP A 69 -18.77 16.27 -1.32
C ASP A 69 -18.72 15.54 -2.68
N GLY A 70 -19.14 14.28 -2.73
CA GLY A 70 -19.14 13.44 -3.92
C GLY A 70 -17.82 12.74 -4.20
N TYR A 71 -16.74 13.08 -3.50
CA TYR A 71 -15.44 12.42 -3.70
C TYR A 71 -15.40 11.02 -3.07
N PRO A 72 -14.73 10.07 -3.73
CA PRO A 72 -14.52 8.74 -3.16
C PRO A 72 -13.55 8.78 -1.97
N THR A 73 -13.62 7.77 -1.12
CA THR A 73 -12.60 7.53 -0.11
C THR A 73 -11.45 6.69 -0.69
N TYR A 74 -10.30 6.71 -0.04
CA TYR A 74 -9.07 6.08 -0.53
C TYR A 74 -9.27 4.61 -0.94
N ASN A 75 -9.85 3.77 -0.06
CA ASN A 75 -9.98 2.34 -0.34
C ASN A 75 -10.92 2.01 -1.51
N PHE A 76 -11.84 2.91 -1.85
CA PHE A 76 -12.68 2.77 -3.04
C PHE A 76 -11.97 3.30 -4.28
N ALA A 77 -11.42 4.52 -4.20
CA ALA A 77 -10.76 5.15 -5.34
C ALA A 77 -9.61 4.30 -5.88
N VAL A 78 -8.74 3.79 -5.00
CA VAL A 78 -7.58 2.99 -5.42
C VAL A 78 -7.97 1.69 -6.12
N VAL A 79 -9.09 1.07 -5.71
CA VAL A 79 -9.60 -0.14 -6.38
C VAL A 79 -10.06 0.15 -7.80
N VAL A 80 -10.76 1.28 -7.99
CA VAL A 80 -11.23 1.71 -9.32
C VAL A 80 -10.04 2.05 -10.21
N ASP A 81 -9.10 2.85 -9.69
CA ASP A 81 -7.89 3.24 -10.44
C ASP A 81 -7.05 2.01 -10.82
N ASP A 82 -6.80 1.09 -9.87
CA ASP A 82 -6.04 -0.15 -10.12
C ASP A 82 -6.72 -1.03 -11.17
N HIS A 83 -8.06 -1.12 -11.13
CA HIS A 83 -8.82 -1.88 -12.13
C HIS A 83 -8.73 -1.24 -13.51
N ASP A 84 -9.01 0.05 -13.63
CA ASP A 84 -9.05 0.76 -14.91
C ASP A 84 -7.66 0.87 -15.54
N MET A 85 -6.62 0.99 -14.73
CA MET A 85 -5.22 0.98 -15.15
C MET A 85 -4.66 -0.42 -15.37
N GLN A 86 -5.45 -1.48 -15.13
CA GLN A 86 -5.06 -2.88 -15.29
C GLN A 86 -3.81 -3.26 -14.47
N ILE A 87 -3.75 -2.76 -13.23
CA ILE A 87 -2.66 -3.05 -12.32
C ILE A 87 -2.66 -4.55 -11.96
N SER A 88 -1.57 -5.23 -12.25
CA SER A 88 -1.41 -6.66 -11.97
C SER A 88 -0.88 -6.94 -10.57
N HIS A 89 -0.02 -6.06 -10.05
CA HIS A 89 0.66 -6.23 -8.76
C HIS A 89 0.65 -4.92 -7.98
N VAL A 90 0.25 -4.97 -6.72
CA VAL A 90 0.31 -3.86 -5.76
C VAL A 90 1.36 -4.18 -4.71
N ILE A 91 2.55 -3.59 -4.86
CA ILE A 91 3.65 -3.74 -3.90
C ILE A 91 3.79 -2.44 -3.13
N ARG A 92 3.64 -2.50 -1.80
CA ARG A 92 3.58 -1.31 -0.93
C ARG A 92 4.05 -1.62 0.50
N GLY A 93 4.13 -0.62 1.35
CA GLY A 93 4.49 -0.80 2.75
C GLY A 93 3.46 -1.62 3.53
N ASP A 94 3.91 -2.34 4.54
CA ASP A 94 3.07 -3.22 5.37
C ASP A 94 2.13 -2.45 6.32
N ASP A 95 2.29 -1.13 6.45
CA ASP A 95 1.31 -0.24 7.07
C ASP A 95 -0.03 -0.20 6.30
N HIS A 96 -0.07 -0.69 5.07
CA HIS A 96 -1.28 -0.86 4.25
C HIS A 96 -1.97 -2.22 4.39
N ILE A 97 -1.43 -3.18 5.14
CA ILE A 97 -2.04 -4.52 5.30
C ILE A 97 -3.51 -4.42 5.75
N ALA A 98 -3.82 -3.55 6.70
CA ALA A 98 -5.18 -3.35 7.20
C ALA A 98 -6.14 -2.69 6.18
N ASN A 99 -5.63 -2.13 5.08
CA ASN A 99 -6.44 -1.59 3.99
C ASN A 99 -6.84 -2.67 2.98
N THR A 100 -6.01 -3.69 2.81
CA THR A 100 -6.23 -4.74 1.80
C THR A 100 -7.58 -5.45 1.94
N PRO A 101 -8.01 -5.92 3.14
CA PRO A 101 -9.33 -6.55 3.26
C PRO A 101 -10.48 -5.61 2.92
N LYS A 102 -10.36 -4.29 3.18
CA LYS A 102 -11.35 -3.31 2.73
C LYS A 102 -11.40 -3.21 1.21
N GLN A 103 -10.24 -3.24 0.55
CA GLN A 103 -10.17 -3.21 -0.91
C GLN A 103 -10.73 -4.50 -1.52
N LEU A 104 -10.49 -5.67 -0.89
CA LEU A 104 -11.08 -6.93 -1.32
C LEU A 104 -12.62 -6.92 -1.25
N VAL A 105 -13.20 -6.29 -0.23
CA VAL A 105 -14.66 -6.06 -0.15
C VAL A 105 -15.16 -5.30 -1.39
N VAL A 106 -14.44 -4.28 -1.84
CA VAL A 106 -14.83 -3.50 -3.03
C VAL A 106 -14.68 -4.32 -4.31
N TYR A 107 -13.56 -5.05 -4.48
CA TYR A 107 -13.36 -5.95 -5.63
C TYR A 107 -14.49 -6.98 -5.72
N GLU A 108 -14.85 -7.61 -4.61
CA GLU A 108 -15.94 -8.59 -4.53
C GLU A 108 -17.30 -7.96 -4.90
N ALA A 109 -17.61 -6.79 -4.33
CA ALA A 109 -18.87 -6.09 -4.59
C ALA A 109 -19.04 -5.64 -6.05
N LEU A 110 -17.94 -5.33 -6.75
CA LEU A 110 -17.93 -4.96 -8.15
C LEU A 110 -17.76 -6.16 -9.10
N GLY A 111 -17.55 -7.37 -8.57
CA GLY A 111 -17.31 -8.57 -9.36
C GLY A 111 -15.97 -8.53 -10.13
N TRP A 112 -15.00 -7.78 -9.64
CA TRP A 112 -13.70 -7.60 -10.27
C TRP A 112 -12.65 -8.52 -9.67
N LYS A 113 -11.69 -8.92 -10.49
CA LYS A 113 -10.53 -9.68 -10.02
C LYS A 113 -9.55 -8.72 -9.35
N ALA A 114 -9.18 -9.03 -8.10
CA ALA A 114 -8.14 -8.27 -7.40
C ALA A 114 -6.74 -8.54 -7.99
N PRO A 115 -5.83 -7.55 -7.93
CA PRO A 115 -4.41 -7.75 -8.27
C PRO A 115 -3.71 -8.64 -7.23
N GLN A 116 -2.48 -9.01 -7.51
CA GLN A 116 -1.62 -9.62 -6.50
C GLN A 116 -1.13 -8.53 -5.54
N PHE A 117 -1.07 -8.83 -4.23
CA PHE A 117 -0.59 -7.90 -3.21
C PHE A 117 0.74 -8.37 -2.64
N GLY A 118 1.65 -7.44 -2.42
CA GLY A 118 2.91 -7.64 -1.71
C GLY A 118 3.14 -6.51 -0.69
N HIS A 119 3.27 -6.87 0.58
CA HIS A 119 3.46 -5.89 1.64
C HIS A 119 4.88 -5.95 2.17
N MET A 120 5.70 -4.97 1.74
CA MET A 120 7.09 -4.80 2.12
C MET A 120 7.21 -4.31 3.55
N THR A 121 8.21 -4.80 4.25
CA THR A 121 8.56 -4.27 5.58
C THR A 121 9.08 -2.84 5.49
N LEU A 122 8.94 -2.12 6.60
CA LEU A 122 9.38 -0.73 6.69
C LEU A 122 10.92 -0.63 6.56
N ILE A 123 11.36 0.47 5.97
CA ILE A 123 12.78 0.84 5.98
C ILE A 123 13.09 1.48 7.33
N ILE A 124 14.12 1.00 7.99
CA ILE A 124 14.59 1.50 9.28
C ILE A 124 15.96 2.18 9.12
N ASN A 125 16.25 3.13 9.98
CA ASN A 125 17.59 3.71 10.09
C ASN A 125 18.53 2.69 10.74
N SER A 126 19.65 2.36 10.09
CA SER A 126 20.62 1.35 10.57
C SER A 126 21.23 1.67 11.93
N GLN A 127 21.36 2.96 12.28
CA GLN A 127 21.98 3.41 13.53
C GLN A 127 20.99 3.43 14.70
N THR A 128 19.75 3.80 14.43
CA THR A 128 18.74 4.01 15.50
C THR A 128 17.75 2.86 15.62
N GLY A 129 17.65 1.98 14.62
CA GLY A 129 16.66 0.92 14.53
C GLY A 129 15.20 1.41 14.39
N LYS A 130 14.99 2.72 14.26
CA LYS A 130 13.65 3.31 14.13
C LYS A 130 13.24 3.44 12.66
N LYS A 131 11.93 3.41 12.42
CA LYS A 131 11.35 3.68 11.09
C LYS A 131 11.93 4.99 10.54
N LEU A 132 12.39 4.97 9.29
CA LEU A 132 12.78 6.19 8.58
C LEU A 132 11.58 7.14 8.52
N SER A 133 11.79 8.37 8.94
CA SER A 133 10.75 9.40 8.97
C SER A 133 11.20 10.61 8.17
N LYS A 134 10.31 11.22 7.40
CA LYS A 134 10.54 12.48 6.67
C LYS A 134 11.05 13.63 7.57
N ARG A 135 11.00 13.46 8.89
CA ARG A 135 11.51 14.42 9.89
C ARG A 135 12.95 14.12 10.33
N ASP A 136 13.52 13.01 9.85
CA ASP A 136 14.92 12.67 10.17
C ASP A 136 15.85 13.47 9.25
N THR A 137 16.44 14.53 9.80
CA THR A 137 17.33 15.44 9.07
C THR A 137 18.71 14.86 8.81
N ASN A 138 19.03 13.71 9.43
CA ASN A 138 20.36 13.08 9.32
C ASN A 138 20.43 12.03 8.20
N THR A 139 19.29 11.77 7.52
CA THR A 139 19.23 10.76 6.46
C THR A 139 18.64 11.41 5.21
N LEU A 140 19.28 11.22 4.06
CA LEU A 140 18.78 11.70 2.79
C LEU A 140 17.51 10.93 2.41
N GLN A 141 16.40 11.62 2.19
CA GLN A 141 15.11 10.99 1.92
C GLN A 141 14.47 11.46 0.61
N PHE A 142 14.98 12.54 0.05
CA PHE A 142 14.48 13.12 -1.19
C PHE A 142 15.51 12.96 -2.31
N ILE A 143 15.04 12.60 -3.49
CA ILE A 143 15.90 12.46 -4.68
C ILE A 143 16.68 13.75 -4.97
N GLU A 144 16.06 14.91 -4.72
CA GLU A 144 16.70 16.22 -4.88
C GLU A 144 17.92 16.39 -3.97
N ASP A 145 17.91 15.79 -2.78
CA ASP A 145 19.04 15.90 -1.85
C ASP A 145 20.22 15.03 -2.31
N TYR A 146 19.96 13.84 -2.84
CA TYR A 146 20.99 13.01 -3.48
C TYR A 146 21.62 13.75 -4.67
N ARG A 147 20.77 14.32 -5.54
CA ARG A 147 21.21 15.09 -6.69
C ARG A 147 22.08 16.29 -6.29
N LYS A 148 21.64 17.07 -5.28
CA LYS A 148 22.41 18.23 -4.77
C LYS A 148 23.75 17.86 -4.20
N LYS A 149 23.87 16.66 -3.61
CA LYS A 149 25.12 16.13 -3.07
C LYS A 149 26.02 15.48 -4.12
N GLY A 150 25.53 15.33 -5.35
CA GLY A 150 26.31 14.80 -6.47
C GLY A 150 26.33 13.28 -6.59
N TYR A 151 25.42 12.57 -5.93
CA TYR A 151 25.28 11.13 -6.11
C TYR A 151 24.86 10.78 -7.53
N LEU A 152 25.43 9.70 -8.06
CA LEU A 152 25.08 9.18 -9.37
C LEU A 152 23.69 8.49 -9.32
N PRO A 153 22.81 8.77 -10.29
CA PRO A 153 21.47 8.14 -10.35
C PRO A 153 21.53 6.62 -10.34
N GLU A 154 22.50 6.04 -11.02
CA GLU A 154 22.73 4.59 -11.10
C GLU A 154 23.04 3.99 -9.74
N ALA A 155 23.91 4.64 -8.97
CA ALA A 155 24.25 4.22 -7.60
C ALA A 155 23.05 4.30 -6.68
N VAL A 156 22.28 5.39 -6.75
CA VAL A 156 21.04 5.56 -5.97
C VAL A 156 20.02 4.48 -6.35
N PHE A 157 19.85 4.19 -7.63
CA PHE A 157 18.93 3.17 -8.10
C PHE A 157 19.30 1.77 -7.59
N ASN A 158 20.58 1.38 -7.72
CA ASN A 158 21.09 0.09 -7.23
C ASN A 158 20.92 -0.02 -5.70
N PHE A 159 21.29 1.03 -4.96
CA PHE A 159 21.15 1.04 -3.50
C PHE A 159 19.71 0.87 -3.05
N ILE A 160 18.76 1.60 -3.66
CA ILE A 160 17.33 1.50 -3.33
C ILE A 160 16.77 0.11 -3.68
N ALA A 161 17.21 -0.50 -4.80
CA ALA A 161 16.81 -1.85 -5.17
C ALA A 161 17.16 -2.87 -4.08
N PHE A 162 18.29 -2.70 -3.39
CA PHE A 162 18.73 -3.55 -2.28
C PHE A 162 18.01 -3.28 -0.95
N LEU A 163 17.19 -2.22 -0.87
CA LEU A 163 16.36 -1.96 0.30
C LEU A 163 15.09 -2.82 0.28
N GLY A 164 15.24 -4.09 0.55
CA GLY A 164 14.12 -5.03 0.63
C GLY A 164 14.08 -6.08 -0.47
N TRP A 165 15.11 -6.15 -1.32
CA TRP A 165 15.30 -7.19 -2.30
C TRP A 165 16.80 -7.53 -2.44
N ASN A 166 17.09 -8.76 -2.91
CA ASN A 166 18.47 -9.20 -3.13
C ASN A 166 18.52 -10.24 -4.27
N PRO A 167 19.36 -10.06 -5.30
CA PRO A 167 19.48 -11.01 -6.41
C PRO A 167 20.12 -12.34 -6.01
N GLY A 168 20.76 -12.41 -4.84
CA GLY A 168 21.59 -13.53 -4.38
C GLY A 168 23.05 -13.34 -4.79
N GLY A 169 23.93 -14.14 -4.16
CA GLY A 169 25.37 -14.00 -4.36
C GLY A 169 25.98 -12.88 -3.49
N ASN A 170 27.25 -12.53 -3.82
CA ASN A 170 28.04 -11.55 -3.08
C ASN A 170 28.25 -10.25 -3.86
N GLU A 171 27.79 -10.17 -5.08
CA GLU A 171 27.88 -9.00 -5.93
C GLU A 171 26.84 -7.96 -5.50
N GLU A 172 27.25 -6.71 -5.45
CA GLU A 172 26.40 -5.62 -4.96
C GLU A 172 26.32 -4.44 -5.95
N ILE A 173 27.16 -4.43 -6.99
CA ILE A 173 27.19 -3.39 -8.01
C ILE A 173 26.65 -3.96 -9.32
N PHE A 174 25.55 -3.41 -9.79
CA PHE A 174 24.84 -3.88 -10.98
C PHE A 174 24.37 -2.70 -11.82
N SER A 175 24.49 -2.79 -13.12
CA SER A 175 23.80 -1.88 -14.02
C SER A 175 22.27 -1.98 -13.84
N ARG A 176 21.56 -0.98 -14.27
CA ARG A 176 20.09 -0.98 -14.26
C ARG A 176 19.53 -2.16 -15.05
N GLU A 177 20.12 -2.46 -16.20
CA GLU A 177 19.72 -3.55 -17.09
C GLU A 177 19.90 -4.92 -16.42
N GLU A 178 21.00 -5.12 -15.71
CA GLU A 178 21.24 -6.34 -14.93
C GLU A 178 20.24 -6.48 -13.79
N LEU A 179 19.95 -5.40 -13.04
CA LEU A 179 18.95 -5.41 -11.99
C LEU A 179 17.55 -5.78 -12.50
N ILE A 180 17.18 -5.27 -13.69
CA ILE A 180 15.90 -5.61 -14.35
C ILE A 180 15.85 -7.09 -14.71
N GLN A 181 16.96 -7.65 -15.25
CA GLN A 181 17.03 -9.07 -15.63
C GLN A 181 17.05 -10.01 -14.43
N LEU A 182 17.66 -9.58 -13.33
CA LEU A 182 17.79 -10.38 -12.11
C LEU A 182 16.58 -10.30 -11.21
N PHE A 183 15.66 -9.34 -11.46
CA PHE A 183 14.51 -9.12 -10.58
C PHE A 183 13.61 -10.35 -10.51
N ASP A 184 13.43 -10.84 -9.29
CA ASP A 184 12.53 -11.93 -8.94
C ASP A 184 11.73 -11.50 -7.69
N GLU A 185 10.42 -11.39 -7.82
CA GLU A 185 9.52 -10.98 -6.74
C GLU A 185 9.54 -11.95 -5.55
N ASN A 186 9.88 -13.21 -5.77
CA ASN A 186 9.99 -14.21 -4.72
C ASN A 186 11.19 -13.96 -3.78
N ARG A 187 12.09 -13.06 -4.16
CA ARG A 187 13.26 -12.64 -3.37
C ARG A 187 13.04 -11.34 -2.60
N LEU A 188 11.81 -10.82 -2.58
CA LEU A 188 11.45 -9.69 -1.74
C LEU A 188 11.60 -10.06 -0.26
N SER A 189 12.27 -9.20 0.50
CA SER A 189 12.67 -9.47 1.88
C SER A 189 11.49 -9.40 2.84
N LYS A 190 11.38 -10.41 3.71
CA LYS A 190 10.44 -10.42 4.85
C LYS A 190 10.97 -9.62 6.05
N ALA A 191 12.26 -9.34 6.11
CA ALA A 191 12.89 -8.59 7.18
C ALA A 191 12.93 -7.09 6.86
N PRO A 192 12.89 -6.20 7.88
CA PRO A 192 13.08 -4.78 7.67
C PRO A 192 14.42 -4.49 6.97
N ALA A 193 14.39 -3.59 5.98
CA ALA A 193 15.59 -3.11 5.33
C ALA A 193 16.22 -1.98 6.15
N ALA A 194 17.51 -2.08 6.43
CA ALA A 194 18.23 -1.03 7.15
C ALA A 194 18.86 -0.06 6.14
N PHE A 195 18.47 1.20 6.20
CA PHE A 195 19.12 2.26 5.45
C PHE A 195 20.45 2.61 6.09
N ASP A 196 21.54 2.38 5.37
CA ASP A 196 22.90 2.70 5.80
C ASP A 196 23.54 3.71 4.84
N GLN A 197 23.75 4.94 5.33
CA GLN A 197 24.35 6.02 4.54
C GLN A 197 25.78 5.69 4.12
N LYS A 198 26.55 5.01 4.97
CA LYS A 198 27.94 4.63 4.63
C LYS A 198 27.97 3.63 3.48
N LYS A 199 27.02 2.71 3.43
CA LYS A 199 26.90 1.76 2.32
C LYS A 199 26.51 2.49 1.03
N MET A 200 25.62 3.49 1.12
CA MET A 200 25.26 4.33 -0.02
C MET A 200 26.48 5.09 -0.55
N ASP A 201 27.26 5.72 0.34
CA ASP A 201 28.47 6.46 -0.01
C ASP A 201 29.52 5.54 -0.66
N TRP A 202 29.70 4.34 -0.13
CA TRP A 202 30.58 3.32 -0.70
C TRP A 202 30.12 2.91 -2.10
N MET A 203 28.85 2.63 -2.27
CA MET A 203 28.28 2.22 -3.56
C MET A 203 28.47 3.31 -4.62
N ASP A 204 28.19 4.56 -4.28
CA ASP A 204 28.38 5.70 -5.18
C ASP A 204 29.85 5.83 -5.61
N ASN A 205 30.79 5.66 -4.67
CA ASN A 205 32.21 5.66 -4.96
C ASN A 205 32.62 4.52 -5.92
N GLU A 206 32.02 3.35 -5.84
CA GLU A 206 32.30 2.26 -6.77
C GLU A 206 31.84 2.62 -8.21
N TYR A 207 30.66 3.23 -8.36
CA TYR A 207 30.18 3.70 -9.67
C TYR A 207 31.03 4.82 -10.27
N ILE A 208 31.63 5.70 -9.43
CA ILE A 208 32.52 6.77 -9.91
C ILE A 208 33.84 6.20 -10.48
N LYS A 209 34.27 5.04 -10.00
CA LYS A 209 35.53 4.39 -10.45
C LYS A 209 35.40 3.68 -11.80
N HIS A 210 34.23 3.38 -12.21
CA HIS A 210 33.90 2.64 -13.44
C HIS A 210 33.19 3.52 -14.44
#